data_d882a4ce3253e77d08c8a17fd840abfa
#
_entry.id   d882a4ce3253e77d08c8a17fd840abfa
#
_cell.length_a   1.000
_cell.length_b   1.000
_cell.length_c   1.000
_cell.angle_alpha   90.00
_cell.angle_beta   90.00
_cell.angle_gamma   90.00
#
_symmetry.space_group_name_H-M   'P 1'
#
loop_
_entity.id
_entity.type
_entity.pdbx_description
1 polymer ?
#
loop_
_entity_poly.entity_id
_entity_poly.type
_entity_poly.pdbx_seq_one_letter_code
_entity_poly.pdbx_strand_id
1 'polypeptide(L)'
;MNYLMPHSPTRNIQITKTGLLSKLNFVVKDMCKIKNHRTSCGNPDFYEKCQPADDFAPFLKKILEAGATLKGITICDEFFYSLIGENGHYGTPTNLNAPGCVPGGSSSGSAAALTTNLYDFSIGSDTGGSVRVPASFCGLFGIRPTHNRIN
;
A
#
# COMPACT_ATOMS: atom_id res chain seq x y z
N MET A 1 6.27 -14.47 -2.02
CA MET A 1 6.46 -13.27 -1.19
C MET A 1 5.09 -12.77 -0.78
N ASN A 2 4.84 -12.64 0.51
CA ASN A 2 3.50 -12.35 1.05
C ASN A 2 3.39 -10.87 1.46
N TYR A 3 3.23 -9.97 0.52
CA TYR A 3 2.99 -8.55 0.80
C TYR A 3 1.79 -7.97 0.03
N LEU A 4 1.28 -8.69 -0.98
CA LEU A 4 0.09 -8.28 -1.73
C LEU A 4 -1.16 -8.94 -1.16
N MET A 5 -2.27 -8.20 -1.22
CA MET A 5 -3.59 -8.73 -0.88
C MET A 5 -4.02 -9.79 -1.89
N PRO A 6 -4.78 -10.83 -1.48
CA PRO A 6 -5.32 -11.84 -2.40
C PRO A 6 -6.20 -11.24 -3.50
N HIS A 7 -6.89 -10.13 -3.20
CA HIS A 7 -7.74 -9.40 -4.14
C HIS A 7 -7.01 -8.27 -4.88
N SER A 8 -5.68 -8.25 -4.82
CA SER A 8 -4.87 -7.30 -5.59
C SER A 8 -5.14 -7.47 -7.10
N PRO A 9 -5.22 -6.39 -7.88
CA PRO A 9 -5.41 -6.48 -9.32
C PRO A 9 -4.38 -7.38 -9.98
N THR A 10 -4.83 -8.29 -10.84
CA THR A 10 -3.95 -9.18 -11.61
C THR A 10 -3.30 -8.48 -12.80
N ARG A 11 -3.82 -7.31 -13.18
CA ARG A 11 -3.29 -6.47 -14.25
C ARG A 11 -2.81 -5.14 -13.69
N ASN A 12 -1.75 -4.62 -14.28
CA ASN A 12 -1.26 -3.28 -13.98
C ASN A 12 -2.33 -2.22 -14.26
N ILE A 13 -2.44 -1.23 -13.39
CA ILE A 13 -3.34 -0.10 -13.57
C ILE A 13 -2.52 1.14 -13.92
N GLN A 14 -2.84 1.76 -15.04
CA GLN A 14 -2.18 2.96 -15.55
C GLN A 14 -3.21 3.80 -16.33
N ILE A 15 -3.25 5.11 -16.14
CA ILE A 15 -4.14 6.02 -16.88
C ILE A 15 -3.43 6.57 -18.11
N THR A 16 -2.17 6.97 -17.97
CA THR A 16 -1.33 7.44 -19.08
C THR A 16 0.05 6.78 -19.05
N LYS A 17 0.69 6.69 -20.20
CA LYS A 17 2.05 6.14 -20.32
C LYS A 17 3.15 7.21 -20.29
N THR A 18 2.76 8.47 -20.29
CA THR A 18 3.67 9.63 -20.33
C THR A 18 3.44 10.50 -19.11
N GLY A 19 4.44 11.26 -18.69
CA GLY A 19 4.39 12.17 -17.56
C GLY A 19 5.63 12.07 -16.67
N LEU A 20 5.67 12.88 -15.63
CA LEU A 20 6.81 12.98 -14.71
C LEU A 20 7.14 11.66 -13.99
N LEU A 21 6.13 10.81 -13.78
CA LEU A 21 6.28 9.52 -13.09
C LEU A 21 6.22 8.34 -14.07
N SER A 22 6.34 8.59 -15.38
CA SER A 22 6.37 7.52 -16.37
C SER A 22 7.54 6.56 -16.11
N LYS A 23 7.27 5.26 -16.27
CA LYS A 23 8.18 4.15 -15.96
C LYS A 23 8.30 3.81 -14.46
N LEU A 24 7.79 4.62 -13.53
CA LEU A 24 7.79 4.26 -12.12
C LEU A 24 6.66 3.30 -11.79
N ASN A 25 6.99 2.26 -11.02
CA ASN A 25 6.09 1.22 -10.54
C ASN A 25 5.86 1.39 -9.05
N PHE A 26 4.61 1.25 -8.61
CA PHE A 26 4.30 1.40 -7.21
C PHE A 26 3.22 0.44 -6.73
N VAL A 27 3.10 0.31 -5.43
CA VAL A 27 2.03 -0.40 -4.73
C VAL A 27 1.34 0.51 -3.73
N VAL A 28 0.13 0.18 -3.35
CA VAL A 28 -0.68 0.99 -2.44
C VAL A 28 -1.29 0.13 -1.33
N LYS A 29 -1.35 0.68 -0.13
CA LYS A 29 -1.99 0.05 1.03
C LYS A 29 -3.48 -0.19 0.77
N ASP A 30 -4.00 -1.30 1.27
CA ASP A 30 -5.40 -1.71 1.16
C ASP A 30 -6.35 -0.83 2.00
N MET A 31 -6.41 0.41 1.63
CA MET A 31 -7.34 1.44 2.12
C MET A 31 -7.73 2.42 1.04
N CYS A 32 -6.97 2.44 -0.05
CA CYS A 32 -7.15 3.44 -1.10
C CYS A 32 -8.27 3.01 -2.05
N LYS A 33 -9.17 3.94 -2.37
CA LYS A 33 -10.17 3.71 -3.40
C LYS A 33 -9.49 3.56 -4.76
N ILE A 34 -9.68 2.40 -5.37
CA ILE A 34 -9.26 2.08 -6.73
C ILE A 34 -10.51 1.77 -7.53
N LYS A 35 -10.72 2.47 -8.62
CA LYS A 35 -11.89 2.31 -9.47
C LYS A 35 -12.16 0.85 -9.79
N ASN A 36 -13.41 0.42 -9.60
CA ASN A 36 -13.91 -0.95 -9.81
C ASN A 36 -13.28 -2.01 -8.89
N HIS A 37 -12.58 -1.62 -7.82
CA HIS A 37 -12.03 -2.54 -6.84
C HIS A 37 -12.63 -2.29 -5.45
N ARG A 38 -12.72 -3.37 -4.67
CA ARG A 38 -13.08 -3.32 -3.25
C ARG A 38 -11.83 -3.15 -2.42
N THR A 39 -11.98 -2.59 -1.23
CA THR A 39 -10.93 -2.58 -0.20
C THR A 39 -11.36 -3.42 0.99
N SER A 40 -10.42 -4.09 1.64
CA SER A 40 -10.71 -4.87 2.84
C SER A 40 -10.35 -4.15 4.14
N CYS A 41 -9.54 -3.11 4.08
CA CYS A 41 -8.93 -2.53 5.28
C CYS A 41 -8.24 -3.59 6.16
N GLY A 42 -7.71 -4.65 5.56
CA GLY A 42 -7.07 -5.76 6.25
C GLY A 42 -8.04 -6.77 6.90
N ASN A 43 -9.35 -6.71 6.61
CA ASN A 43 -10.38 -7.59 7.19
C ASN A 43 -11.25 -8.22 6.10
N PRO A 44 -11.41 -9.56 6.05
CA PRO A 44 -12.19 -10.24 5.01
C PRO A 44 -13.70 -9.97 5.11
N ASP A 45 -14.26 -9.84 6.30
CA ASP A 45 -15.69 -9.57 6.47
C ASP A 45 -16.05 -8.16 5.98
N PHE A 46 -15.14 -7.21 6.16
CA PHE A 46 -15.30 -5.87 5.60
C PHE A 46 -15.24 -5.92 4.07
N TYR A 47 -14.31 -6.70 3.49
CA TYR A 47 -14.21 -6.89 2.05
C TYR A 47 -15.51 -7.38 1.42
N GLU A 48 -16.16 -8.39 2.04
CA GLU A 48 -17.43 -8.95 1.52
C GLU A 48 -18.55 -7.92 1.51
N LYS A 49 -18.57 -6.99 2.45
CA LYS A 49 -19.59 -5.93 2.56
C LYS A 49 -19.24 -4.67 1.76
N CYS A 50 -17.96 -4.48 1.43
CA CYS A 50 -17.50 -3.31 0.70
C CYS A 50 -17.96 -3.32 -0.76
N GLN A 51 -18.48 -2.22 -1.26
CA GLN A 51 -18.78 -2.08 -2.67
C GLN A 51 -17.54 -1.63 -3.46
N PRO A 52 -17.41 -2.03 -4.73
CA PRO A 52 -16.36 -1.49 -5.59
C PRO A 52 -16.43 0.03 -5.65
N ALA A 53 -15.29 0.68 -5.64
CA ALA A 53 -15.23 2.14 -5.71
C ALA A 53 -15.59 2.65 -7.12
N ASP A 54 -16.37 3.71 -7.19
CA ASP A 54 -16.79 4.33 -8.46
C ASP A 54 -15.65 5.08 -9.16
N ASP A 55 -14.68 5.60 -8.40
CA ASP A 55 -13.50 6.30 -8.93
C ASP A 55 -12.28 6.07 -8.03
N PHE A 56 -11.13 6.50 -8.49
CA PHE A 56 -9.89 6.50 -7.73
C PHE A 56 -9.92 7.56 -6.62
N ALA A 57 -9.20 7.30 -5.52
CA ALA A 57 -8.87 8.36 -4.56
C ALA A 57 -8.15 9.52 -5.29
N PRO A 58 -8.45 10.80 -4.98
CA PRO A 58 -7.94 11.94 -5.75
C PRO A 58 -6.43 11.97 -5.93
N PHE A 59 -5.68 11.71 -4.86
CA PHE A 59 -4.22 11.67 -4.92
C PHE A 59 -3.72 10.51 -5.81
N LEU A 60 -4.36 9.35 -5.75
CA LEU A 60 -3.99 8.17 -6.54
C LEU A 60 -4.22 8.42 -8.03
N LYS A 61 -5.34 9.07 -8.37
CA LYS A 61 -5.65 9.48 -9.74
C LYS A 61 -4.57 10.39 -10.31
N LYS A 62 -4.13 11.40 -9.54
CA LYS A 62 -3.04 12.30 -9.95
C LYS A 62 -1.71 11.57 -10.23
N ILE A 63 -1.37 10.56 -9.41
CA ILE A 63 -0.17 9.75 -9.59
C ILE A 63 -0.25 8.93 -10.88
N LEU A 64 -1.40 8.31 -11.15
CA LEU A 64 -1.65 7.54 -12.37
C LEU A 64 -1.69 8.44 -13.62
N GLU A 65 -2.26 9.65 -13.52
CA GLU A 65 -2.25 10.66 -14.58
C GLU A 65 -0.85 11.23 -14.83
N ALA A 66 0.02 11.24 -13.82
CA ALA A 66 1.44 11.58 -13.98
C ALA A 66 2.28 10.45 -14.61
N GLY A 67 1.68 9.32 -14.95
CA GLY A 67 2.30 8.25 -15.73
C GLY A 67 2.78 7.04 -14.92
N ALA A 68 2.68 7.04 -13.60
CA ALA A 68 3.07 5.89 -12.79
C ALA A 68 2.15 4.69 -13.01
N THR A 69 2.69 3.50 -12.75
CA THR A 69 1.98 2.23 -12.89
C THR A 69 1.74 1.60 -11.52
N LEU A 70 0.47 1.46 -11.14
CA LEU A 70 0.08 0.70 -9.96
C LEU A 70 0.18 -0.80 -10.24
N LYS A 71 0.96 -1.50 -9.42
CA LYS A 71 1.25 -2.93 -9.55
C LYS A 71 0.45 -3.81 -8.59
N GLY A 72 -0.10 -3.24 -7.53
CA GLY A 72 -0.88 -4.03 -6.59
C GLY A 72 -1.29 -3.29 -5.34
N ILE A 73 -2.14 -3.99 -4.57
CA ILE A 73 -2.66 -3.58 -3.27
C ILE A 73 -1.93 -4.38 -2.21
N THR A 74 -1.43 -3.73 -1.17
CA THR A 74 -0.59 -4.37 -0.16
C THR A 74 -1.35 -4.67 1.13
N ILE A 75 -0.92 -5.73 1.80
CA ILE A 75 -1.38 -6.12 3.13
C ILE A 75 -1.17 -4.95 4.11
N CYS A 76 -2.08 -4.82 5.04
CA CYS A 76 -1.99 -3.88 6.15
C CYS A 76 -2.51 -4.53 7.43
N ASP A 77 -2.17 -3.96 8.57
CA ASP A 77 -2.75 -4.36 9.84
C ASP A 77 -4.26 -4.11 9.80
N GLU A 78 -5.02 -4.98 10.44
CA GLU A 78 -6.47 -4.93 10.43
C GLU A 78 -6.98 -3.57 10.94
N PHE A 79 -7.86 -2.93 10.14
CA PHE A 79 -8.38 -1.57 10.36
C PHE A 79 -7.29 -0.53 10.72
N PHE A 80 -6.05 -0.81 10.35
CA PHE A 80 -4.88 0.07 10.56
C PHE A 80 -4.52 0.27 12.05
N TYR A 81 -5.07 -0.56 12.92
CA TYR A 81 -4.98 -0.41 14.38
C TYR A 81 -3.89 -1.30 14.98
N SER A 82 -2.69 -1.14 14.50
CA SER A 82 -1.45 -1.73 15.03
C SER A 82 -0.24 -1.02 14.38
N LEU A 83 0.94 -1.20 14.97
CA LEU A 83 2.23 -0.75 14.41
C LEU A 83 3.21 -1.91 14.22
N ILE A 84 2.78 -3.15 14.39
CA ILE A 84 3.64 -4.34 14.34
C ILE A 84 3.75 -4.89 12.93
N GLY A 85 2.67 -4.81 12.14
CA GLY A 85 2.66 -5.29 10.76
C GLY A 85 2.19 -6.73 10.63
N GLU A 86 1.51 -7.27 11.62
CA GLU A 86 0.87 -8.58 11.60
C GLU A 86 -0.61 -8.45 11.24
N ASN A 87 -1.11 -9.36 10.41
CA ASN A 87 -2.53 -9.46 10.12
C ASN A 87 -2.97 -10.92 10.31
N GLY A 88 -3.94 -11.13 11.19
CA GLY A 88 -4.42 -12.47 11.53
C GLY A 88 -5.12 -13.21 10.39
N HIS A 89 -5.61 -12.49 9.37
CA HIS A 89 -6.33 -13.05 8.23
C HIS A 89 -5.43 -13.25 7.00
N TYR A 90 -4.54 -12.28 6.74
CA TYR A 90 -3.74 -12.25 5.52
C TYR A 90 -2.25 -12.53 5.76
N GLY A 91 -1.88 -12.73 7.02
CA GLY A 91 -0.51 -13.05 7.43
C GLY A 91 0.40 -11.83 7.54
N THR A 92 1.65 -12.10 7.88
CA THR A 92 2.68 -11.08 8.10
C THR A 92 3.56 -10.94 6.86
N PRO A 93 3.65 -9.75 6.25
CA PRO A 93 4.57 -9.52 5.13
C PRO A 93 6.03 -9.72 5.53
N THR A 94 6.80 -10.35 4.66
CA THR A 94 8.21 -10.65 4.93
C THR A 94 9.08 -9.41 4.76
N ASN A 95 9.82 -9.04 5.81
CA ASN A 95 10.86 -8.02 5.75
C ASN A 95 12.16 -8.64 5.24
N LEU A 96 12.52 -8.41 3.98
CA LEU A 96 13.75 -8.99 3.40
C LEU A 96 15.03 -8.30 3.90
N ASN A 97 14.93 -7.06 4.38
CA ASN A 97 16.08 -6.33 4.94
C ASN A 97 16.39 -6.73 6.38
N ALA A 98 15.42 -7.39 7.08
CA ALA A 98 15.61 -7.94 8.42
C ALA A 98 14.86 -9.27 8.51
N PRO A 99 15.41 -10.38 7.96
CA PRO A 99 14.75 -11.67 7.97
C PRO A 99 14.44 -12.15 9.40
N GLY A 100 13.22 -12.66 9.59
CA GLY A 100 12.74 -13.09 10.91
C GLY A 100 12.17 -12.00 11.80
N CYS A 101 12.26 -10.72 11.39
CA CYS A 101 11.65 -9.60 12.07
C CYS A 101 10.35 -9.17 11.41
N VAL A 102 9.42 -8.64 12.20
CA VAL A 102 8.18 -8.04 11.70
C VAL A 102 8.48 -6.78 10.87
N PRO A 103 7.68 -6.47 9.84
CA PRO A 103 7.93 -5.33 8.97
C PRO A 103 7.54 -3.98 9.59
N GLY A 104 6.86 -3.99 10.75
CA GLY A 104 6.18 -2.80 11.27
C GLY A 104 4.91 -2.51 10.48
N GLY A 105 4.04 -1.67 11.07
CA GLY A 105 2.70 -1.38 10.53
C GLY A 105 2.23 0.05 10.82
N SER A 106 1.03 0.34 10.40
CA SER A 106 0.05 -0.54 9.74
C SER A 106 0.20 -0.63 8.21
N SER A 107 1.15 0.07 7.57
CA SER A 107 1.46 -0.06 6.13
C SER A 107 2.51 -1.16 5.89
N SER A 108 2.32 -2.33 6.50
CA SER A 108 3.28 -3.44 6.54
C SER A 108 3.68 -3.94 5.16
N GLY A 109 2.70 -4.29 4.34
CA GLY A 109 2.95 -4.77 2.99
C GLY A 109 3.53 -3.70 2.07
N SER A 110 3.20 -2.42 2.28
CA SER A 110 3.78 -1.32 1.51
C SER A 110 5.28 -1.18 1.75
N ALA A 111 5.72 -1.30 3.00
CA ALA A 111 7.15 -1.29 3.31
C ALA A 111 7.84 -2.59 2.86
N ALA A 112 7.26 -3.76 3.18
CA ALA A 112 7.83 -5.04 2.79
C ALA A 112 8.00 -5.17 1.26
N ALA A 113 7.07 -4.64 0.47
CA ALA A 113 7.17 -4.64 -0.99
C ALA A 113 8.43 -3.92 -1.49
N LEU A 114 8.81 -2.80 -0.86
CA LEU A 114 9.99 -2.04 -1.26
C LEU A 114 11.30 -2.78 -0.95
N THR A 115 11.33 -3.66 0.03
CA THR A 115 12.53 -4.48 0.31
C THR A 115 12.85 -5.45 -0.81
N THR A 116 11.94 -5.67 -1.75
CA THR A 116 12.14 -6.55 -2.92
C THR A 116 12.87 -5.88 -4.07
N ASN A 117 13.00 -4.56 -4.07
CA ASN A 117 13.51 -3.75 -5.19
C ASN A 117 12.70 -3.88 -6.51
N LEU A 118 11.45 -4.35 -6.43
CA LEU A 118 10.57 -4.47 -7.61
C LEU A 118 9.72 -3.21 -7.85
N TYR A 119 9.71 -2.29 -6.90
CA TYR A 119 8.89 -1.08 -6.93
C TYR A 119 9.74 0.13 -6.57
N ASP A 120 9.44 1.25 -7.22
CA ASP A 120 10.16 2.50 -7.03
C ASP A 120 9.68 3.26 -5.79
N PHE A 121 8.40 3.14 -5.46
CA PHE A 121 7.80 3.70 -4.24
C PHE A 121 6.55 2.93 -3.82
N SER A 122 6.09 3.17 -2.62
CA SER A 122 4.82 2.65 -2.11
C SER A 122 4.04 3.72 -1.37
N ILE A 123 2.72 3.54 -1.30
CA ILE A 123 1.83 4.47 -0.61
C ILE A 123 1.18 3.75 0.56
N GLY A 124 1.28 4.38 1.73
CA GLY A 124 0.61 3.98 2.95
C GLY A 124 -0.23 5.10 3.54
N SER A 125 -0.70 4.92 4.76
CA SER A 125 -1.32 5.95 5.58
C SER A 125 -0.63 6.04 6.94
N ASP A 126 -0.54 7.22 7.49
CA ASP A 126 0.15 7.46 8.76
C ASP A 126 -0.66 8.42 9.65
N THR A 127 -1.36 7.88 10.62
CA THR A 127 -2.03 8.66 11.67
C THR A 127 -1.11 8.75 12.89
N GLY A 128 -0.65 7.61 13.41
CA GLY A 128 0.19 7.49 14.61
C GLY A 128 1.60 6.96 14.36
N GLY A 129 2.05 6.84 13.07
CA GLY A 129 3.34 6.26 12.72
C GLY A 129 3.30 5.23 11.59
N SER A 130 2.12 4.95 11.06
CA SER A 130 1.87 3.79 10.17
C SER A 130 2.55 3.80 8.78
N VAL A 131 3.34 4.82 8.45
CA VAL A 131 4.31 4.84 7.34
C VAL A 131 5.73 4.87 7.87
N ARG A 132 5.99 5.75 8.84
CA ARG A 132 7.33 5.97 9.39
C ARG A 132 7.86 4.76 10.17
N VAL A 133 7.00 4.09 10.95
CA VAL A 133 7.36 2.88 11.71
C VAL A 133 7.75 1.74 10.77
N PRO A 134 6.91 1.29 9.81
CA PRO A 134 7.32 0.21 8.92
C PRO A 134 8.50 0.60 8.01
N ALA A 135 8.63 1.86 7.61
CA ALA A 135 9.82 2.32 6.90
C ALA A 135 11.08 2.15 7.74
N SER A 136 11.06 2.54 9.01
CA SER A 136 12.18 2.35 9.95
C SER A 136 12.52 0.88 10.16
N PHE A 137 11.50 0.01 10.37
CA PHE A 137 11.70 -1.42 10.58
C PHE A 137 12.27 -2.14 9.34
N CYS A 138 11.93 -1.65 8.16
CA CYS A 138 12.40 -2.20 6.89
C CYS A 138 13.68 -1.50 6.35
N GLY A 139 14.27 -0.54 7.09
CA GLY A 139 15.46 0.19 6.64
C GLY A 139 15.20 1.05 5.39
N LEU A 140 14.04 1.70 5.33
CA LEU A 140 13.58 2.50 4.20
C LEU A 140 13.36 3.96 4.60
N PHE A 141 13.27 4.85 3.61
CA PHE A 141 12.81 6.20 3.81
C PHE A 141 11.27 6.24 3.85
N GLY A 142 10.69 6.80 4.91
CA GLY A 142 9.26 7.00 5.05
C GLY A 142 8.93 8.46 5.34
N ILE A 143 8.00 9.03 4.61
CA ILE A 143 7.59 10.44 4.75
C ILE A 143 6.11 10.52 5.06
N ARG A 144 5.76 11.23 6.11
CA ARG A 144 4.41 11.73 6.36
C ARG A 144 4.42 13.24 6.12
N PRO A 145 3.78 13.73 5.05
CA PRO A 145 3.75 15.16 4.76
C PRO A 145 2.93 15.93 5.78
N THR A 146 3.05 17.24 5.77
CA THR A 146 2.25 18.15 6.58
C THR A 146 0.76 17.85 6.40
N HIS A 147 0.00 17.89 7.48
CA HIS A 147 -1.44 17.65 7.47
C HIS A 147 -2.15 18.58 6.46
N ASN A 148 -3.15 18.04 5.76
CA ASN A 148 -3.88 18.72 4.67
C ASN A 148 -3.04 19.07 3.42
N ARG A 149 -1.81 18.55 3.28
CA ARG A 149 -1.01 18.76 2.07
C ARG A 149 -1.43 17.83 0.91
N ILE A 150 -1.98 16.67 1.24
CA ILE A 150 -2.51 15.68 0.29
C ILE A 150 -3.99 15.51 0.57
N ASN A 151 -4.82 15.71 -0.45
CA ASN A 151 -6.28 15.53 -0.40
C ASN A 151 -6.67 14.25 -1.13
#